data_3d87cb665406df70e67c9cd5c9f7df30
#
_entry.id   3d87cb665406df70e67c9cd5c9f7df30
#
_cell.length_a   1.000
_cell.length_b   1.000
_cell.length_c   1.000
_cell.angle_alpha   90.00
_cell.angle_beta   90.00
_cell.angle_gamma   90.00
#
_symmetry.space_group_name_H-M   'P 1'
#
loop_
_entity.id
_entity.type
_entity.pdbx_description
1 polymer ?
#
loop_
_entity_poly.entity_id
_entity_poly.type
_entity_poly.pdbx_seq_one_letter_code
_entity_poly.pdbx_strand_id
1 'polypeptide(L)'
;ANAEMTGAWELSLAAIEAGTVSSQAFAEGIRTYTEQICQELLSLVPAIDSSRYPTYRCPKCGNDSVGIYAKVAKSRSEGCDFHIFRSVCGTFLSEENLRDLITQGQTPMLKNLTSKAGKKFNARLVLREDYTTTFDFGESEKRKPGKRQHL
;
A
#
# COMPACT_ATOMS: atom_id res chain seq x y z
N ALA A 1 15.69 -14.55 -15.44
CA ALA A 1 15.64 -15.98 -15.77
C ALA A 1 16.91 -16.31 -16.57
N ASN A 2 17.66 -17.28 -16.10
CA ASN A 2 18.89 -17.71 -16.76
C ASN A 2 18.53 -18.80 -17.79
N ALA A 3 18.83 -18.57 -19.08
CA ALA A 3 18.49 -19.49 -20.16
C ALA A 3 19.10 -20.89 -19.97
N GLU A 4 20.29 -20.99 -19.37
CA GLU A 4 20.94 -22.26 -19.07
C GLU A 4 20.16 -23.09 -18.06
N MET A 5 19.57 -22.46 -17.06
CA MET A 5 18.78 -23.14 -16.04
C MET A 5 17.42 -23.63 -16.60
N THR A 6 16.81 -22.84 -17.46
CA THR A 6 15.57 -23.25 -18.15
C THR A 6 15.83 -24.49 -19.00
N GLY A 7 16.93 -24.51 -19.75
CA GLY A 7 17.34 -25.66 -20.54
C GLY A 7 17.62 -26.91 -19.71
N ALA A 8 18.27 -26.77 -18.55
CA ALA A 8 18.53 -27.89 -17.63
C ALA A 8 17.22 -28.47 -17.05
N TRP A 9 16.23 -27.64 -16.76
CA TRP A 9 14.93 -28.07 -16.27
C TRP A 9 14.12 -28.81 -17.37
N GLU A 10 14.17 -28.34 -18.63
CA GLU A 10 13.52 -29.00 -19.75
C GLU A 10 14.13 -30.38 -20.01
N LEU A 11 15.46 -30.53 -19.93
CA LEU A 11 16.12 -31.83 -20.01
C LEU A 11 15.69 -32.78 -18.87
N SER A 12 15.56 -32.25 -17.66
CA SER A 12 15.08 -33.03 -16.51
C SER A 12 13.63 -33.48 -16.68
N LEU A 13 12.76 -32.62 -17.22
CA LEU A 13 11.37 -32.99 -17.53
C LEU A 13 11.28 -34.05 -18.61
N ALA A 14 12.09 -33.99 -19.68
CA ALA A 14 12.16 -35.00 -20.71
C ALA A 14 12.66 -36.33 -20.14
N ALA A 15 13.61 -36.32 -19.20
CA ALA A 15 14.10 -37.53 -18.51
C ALA A 15 13.04 -38.16 -17.60
N ILE A 16 12.16 -37.36 -16.99
CA ILE A 16 11.01 -37.84 -16.23
C ILE A 16 10.01 -38.50 -17.15
N GLU A 17 9.70 -37.90 -18.28
CA GLU A 17 8.80 -38.45 -19.30
C GLU A 17 9.31 -39.77 -19.85
N ALA A 18 10.63 -39.90 -20.04
CA ALA A 18 11.30 -41.13 -20.42
C ALA A 18 11.40 -42.19 -19.29
N GLY A 19 10.98 -41.84 -18.05
CA GLY A 19 11.03 -42.74 -16.90
C GLY A 19 12.44 -42.96 -16.32
N THR A 20 13.44 -42.19 -16.71
CA THR A 20 14.82 -42.34 -16.26
C THR A 20 15.12 -41.56 -14.98
N VAL A 21 14.31 -40.55 -14.65
CA VAL A 21 14.40 -39.74 -13.43
C VAL A 21 13.04 -39.69 -12.74
N SER A 22 13.02 -39.72 -11.42
CA SER A 22 11.77 -39.62 -10.67
C SER A 22 11.30 -38.17 -10.60
N SER A 23 10.00 -37.94 -10.72
CA SER A 23 9.38 -36.62 -10.55
C SER A 23 9.62 -36.05 -9.15
N GLN A 24 9.79 -36.90 -8.15
CA GLN A 24 10.06 -36.49 -6.76
C GLN A 24 11.46 -35.88 -6.62
N ALA A 25 12.48 -36.46 -7.24
CA ALA A 25 13.83 -35.90 -7.24
C ALA A 25 13.88 -34.54 -7.93
N PHE A 26 13.13 -34.35 -9.00
CA PHE A 26 12.99 -33.06 -9.67
C PHE A 26 12.30 -32.01 -8.77
N ALA A 27 11.22 -32.39 -8.11
CA ALA A 27 10.50 -31.51 -7.18
C ALA A 27 11.37 -31.09 -5.98
N GLU A 28 12.19 -31.98 -5.45
CA GLU A 28 13.16 -31.67 -4.39
C GLU A 28 14.24 -30.69 -4.88
N GLY A 29 14.73 -30.85 -6.09
CA GLY A 29 15.68 -29.93 -6.72
C GLY A 29 15.12 -28.51 -6.85
N ILE A 30 13.85 -28.39 -7.31
CA ILE A 30 13.17 -27.08 -7.37
C ILE A 30 12.98 -26.48 -6.00
N ARG A 31 12.60 -27.27 -4.99
CA ARG A 31 12.45 -26.79 -3.62
C ARG A 31 13.75 -26.23 -3.07
N THR A 32 14.83 -26.99 -3.18
CA THR A 32 16.17 -26.58 -2.71
C THR A 32 16.60 -25.28 -3.41
N TYR A 33 16.40 -25.17 -4.71
CA TYR A 33 16.71 -23.96 -5.47
C TYR A 33 15.89 -22.77 -5.00
N THR A 34 14.60 -22.95 -4.77
CA THR A 34 13.70 -21.90 -4.27
C THR A 34 14.13 -21.43 -2.89
N GLU A 35 14.45 -22.35 -1.98
CA GLU A 35 14.95 -22.04 -0.63
C GLU A 35 16.24 -21.23 -0.68
N GLN A 36 17.17 -21.61 -1.56
CA GLN A 36 18.42 -20.90 -1.76
C GLN A 36 18.19 -19.46 -2.24
N ILE A 37 17.35 -19.26 -3.27
CA ILE A 37 17.00 -17.92 -3.78
C ILE A 37 16.31 -17.08 -2.71
N CYS A 38 15.39 -17.66 -1.94
CA CYS A 38 14.75 -16.97 -0.82
C CYS A 38 15.77 -16.51 0.23
N GLN A 39 16.74 -17.37 0.59
CA GLN A 39 17.79 -17.01 1.55
C GLN A 39 18.71 -15.91 1.00
N GLU A 40 19.11 -15.98 -0.26
CA GLU A 40 19.88 -14.92 -0.91
C GLU A 40 19.12 -13.59 -0.90
N LEU A 41 17.84 -13.58 -1.26
CA LEU A 41 17.01 -12.38 -1.20
C LEU A 41 16.87 -11.84 0.22
N LEU A 42 16.63 -12.70 1.20
CA LEU A 42 16.55 -12.30 2.61
C LEU A 42 17.86 -11.72 3.12
N SER A 43 19.01 -12.21 2.66
CA SER A 43 20.32 -11.65 3.02
C SER A 43 20.55 -10.25 2.42
N LEU A 44 19.91 -9.94 1.29
CA LEU A 44 19.95 -8.63 0.65
C LEU A 44 18.98 -7.60 1.28
N VAL A 45 17.92 -8.07 1.95
CA VAL A 45 16.91 -7.21 2.59
C VAL A 45 17.52 -6.24 3.64
N PRO A 46 18.50 -6.63 4.47
CA PRO A 46 19.16 -5.70 5.40
C PRO A 46 19.91 -4.57 4.71
N ALA A 47 20.30 -4.74 3.45
CA ALA A 47 20.95 -3.71 2.66
C ALA A 47 19.99 -2.61 2.17
N ILE A 48 18.69 -2.81 2.30
CA ILE A 48 17.70 -1.77 2.06
C ILE A 48 17.67 -0.88 3.31
N ASP A 49 18.49 0.14 3.28
CA ASP A 49 18.57 1.13 4.35
C ASP A 49 17.23 1.87 4.48
N SER A 50 16.44 1.46 5.46
CA SER A 50 15.14 2.07 5.75
C SER A 50 15.27 3.53 6.24
N SER A 51 16.47 3.98 6.63
CA SER A 51 16.74 5.37 7.03
C SER A 51 16.69 6.34 5.85
N ARG A 52 16.81 5.85 4.62
CA ARG A 52 16.69 6.67 3.39
C ARG A 52 15.28 7.16 3.09
N TYR A 53 14.25 6.55 3.70
CA TYR A 53 12.87 6.99 3.51
C TYR A 53 12.48 7.95 4.62
N PRO A 54 11.99 9.16 4.28
CA PRO A 54 11.57 10.11 5.28
C PRO A 54 10.50 9.48 6.16
N THR A 55 10.65 9.62 7.46
CA THR A 55 9.64 9.24 8.45
C THR A 55 8.99 10.50 9.00
N TYR A 56 7.70 10.38 9.30
CA TYR A 56 6.90 11.45 9.87
C TYR A 56 6.45 11.06 11.26
N ARG A 57 6.22 12.07 12.09
CA ARG A 57 5.73 11.87 13.45
C ARG A 57 4.34 11.26 13.43
N CYS A 58 4.18 10.12 14.07
CA CYS A 58 2.91 9.42 14.15
C CYS A 58 1.96 10.17 15.09
N PRO A 59 0.75 10.56 14.66
CA PRO A 59 -0.21 11.24 15.53
C PRO A 59 -0.72 10.33 16.64
N LYS A 60 -0.65 9.00 16.49
CA LYS A 60 -1.12 8.04 17.49
C LYS A 60 -0.09 7.69 18.56
N CYS A 61 1.13 7.36 18.17
CA CYS A 61 2.17 6.95 19.13
C CYS A 61 3.21 8.05 19.41
N GLY A 62 3.20 9.16 18.68
CA GLY A 62 4.12 10.28 18.86
C GLY A 62 5.56 10.04 18.39
N ASN A 63 5.89 8.85 17.88
CA ASN A 63 7.22 8.51 17.38
C ASN A 63 7.38 8.92 15.90
N ASP A 64 8.61 9.23 15.48
CA ASP A 64 8.95 9.48 14.08
C ASP A 64 9.04 8.14 13.31
N SER A 65 7.89 7.52 13.08
CA SER A 65 7.78 6.14 12.63
C SER A 65 6.86 5.95 11.41
N VAL A 66 6.15 6.98 10.96
CA VAL A 66 5.24 6.84 9.81
C VAL A 66 6.02 6.92 8.51
N GLY A 67 6.03 5.81 7.77
CA GLY A 67 6.55 5.74 6.40
C GLY A 67 5.42 5.80 5.38
N ILE A 68 5.69 6.47 4.24
CA ILE A 68 4.77 6.53 3.10
C ILE A 68 5.19 5.48 2.08
N TYR A 69 4.29 4.55 1.78
CA TYR A 69 4.48 3.45 0.83
C TYR A 69 3.61 3.64 -0.42
N ALA A 70 3.72 2.74 -1.38
CA ALA A 70 2.98 2.82 -2.64
C ALA A 70 1.45 2.91 -2.47
N LYS A 71 0.87 2.20 -1.50
CA LYS A 71 -0.58 2.12 -1.29
C LYS A 71 -1.07 2.64 0.06
N VAL A 72 -0.16 2.84 1.02
CA VAL A 72 -0.51 3.14 2.41
C VAL A 72 0.59 3.96 3.08
N ALA A 73 0.23 4.88 3.94
CA ALA A 73 1.11 5.45 4.95
C ALA A 73 0.83 4.72 6.28
N LYS A 74 1.84 4.19 6.95
CA LYS A 74 1.67 3.46 8.21
C LYS A 74 2.82 3.69 9.18
N SER A 75 2.51 3.56 10.47
CA SER A 75 3.53 3.54 11.51
C SER A 75 4.34 2.25 11.46
N ARG A 76 5.66 2.37 11.72
CA ARG A 76 6.58 1.25 11.92
C ARG A 76 6.82 0.93 13.39
N SER A 77 6.28 1.76 14.30
CA SER A 77 6.41 1.51 15.73
C SER A 77 5.70 0.23 16.11
N GLU A 78 6.37 -0.60 16.88
CA GLU A 78 5.82 -1.82 17.41
C GLU A 78 4.59 -1.52 18.30
N GLY A 79 3.49 -2.25 18.06
CA GLY A 79 2.22 -2.03 18.74
C GLY A 79 1.39 -0.85 18.25
N CYS A 80 1.82 -0.12 17.23
CA CYS A 80 1.06 0.99 16.64
C CYS A 80 0.41 0.57 15.32
N ASP A 81 -0.91 0.58 15.27
CA ASP A 81 -1.72 0.21 14.11
C ASP A 81 -2.14 1.40 13.23
N PHE A 82 -1.55 2.59 13.46
CA PHE A 82 -1.85 3.78 12.66
C PHE A 82 -1.54 3.54 11.18
N HIS A 83 -2.56 3.74 10.32
CA HIS A 83 -2.40 3.66 8.87
C HIS A 83 -3.42 4.52 8.13
N ILE A 84 -3.04 5.00 6.95
CA ILE A 84 -3.90 5.77 6.03
C ILE A 84 -3.70 5.22 4.62
N PHE A 85 -4.77 4.81 3.97
CA PHE A 85 -4.71 4.38 2.57
C PHE A 85 -4.56 5.56 1.62
N ARG A 86 -3.74 5.41 0.58
CA ARG A 86 -3.53 6.44 -0.45
C ARG A 86 -4.68 6.56 -1.44
N SER A 87 -5.48 5.52 -1.60
CA SER A 87 -6.65 5.55 -2.48
C SER A 87 -7.90 5.90 -1.69
N VAL A 88 -8.47 7.05 -1.95
CA VAL A 88 -9.68 7.55 -1.28
C VAL A 88 -10.65 8.08 -2.31
N CYS A 89 -11.86 7.53 -2.34
CA CYS A 89 -12.93 7.95 -3.27
C CYS A 89 -12.48 8.08 -4.73
N GLY A 90 -11.77 7.05 -5.23
CA GLY A 90 -11.29 7.01 -6.61
C GLY A 90 -10.13 7.98 -6.92
N THR A 91 -9.64 8.70 -5.92
CA THR A 91 -8.49 9.62 -6.06
C THR A 91 -7.30 9.06 -5.29
N PHE A 92 -6.12 9.22 -5.87
CA PHE A 92 -4.86 8.81 -5.25
C PHE A 92 -4.20 10.00 -4.57
N LEU A 93 -3.94 9.87 -3.27
CA LEU A 93 -3.29 10.91 -2.47
C LEU A 93 -1.80 10.98 -2.78
N SER A 94 -1.31 12.17 -3.10
CA SER A 94 0.12 12.43 -3.25
C SER A 94 0.85 12.30 -1.91
N GLU A 95 2.17 12.22 -1.95
CA GLU A 95 2.99 12.23 -0.73
C GLU A 95 2.83 13.52 0.07
N GLU A 96 2.68 14.64 -0.62
CA GLU A 96 2.42 15.94 0.01
C GLU A 96 1.10 15.95 0.77
N ASN A 97 0.02 15.44 0.15
CA ASN A 97 -1.28 15.34 0.81
C ASN A 97 -1.23 14.45 2.06
N LEU A 98 -0.49 13.34 2.00
CA LEU A 98 -0.30 12.45 3.15
C LEU A 98 0.54 13.11 4.24
N ARG A 99 1.62 13.79 3.86
CA ARG A 99 2.45 14.54 4.79
C ARG A 99 1.62 15.58 5.54
N ASP A 100 0.84 16.40 4.81
CA ASP A 100 0.00 17.42 5.40
C ASP A 100 -1.07 16.81 6.33
N LEU A 101 -1.67 15.69 5.92
CA LEU A 101 -2.64 14.97 6.75
C LEU A 101 -2.02 14.43 8.05
N ILE A 102 -0.79 13.92 8.00
CA ILE A 102 -0.08 13.38 9.16
C ILE A 102 0.43 14.49 10.07
N THR A 103 0.95 15.60 9.51
CA THR A 103 1.60 16.68 10.28
C THR A 103 0.64 17.76 10.73
N GLN A 104 -0.36 18.10 9.91
CA GLN A 104 -1.33 19.18 10.16
C GLN A 104 -2.73 18.66 10.50
N GLY A 105 -2.96 17.35 10.36
CA GLY A 105 -4.26 16.73 10.59
C GLY A 105 -5.28 16.94 9.46
N GLN A 106 -4.91 17.62 8.37
CA GLN A 106 -5.80 17.90 7.24
C GLN A 106 -5.02 18.04 5.93
N THR A 107 -5.71 17.74 4.81
CA THR A 107 -5.18 17.98 3.47
C THR A 107 -5.65 19.32 2.91
N PRO A 108 -5.00 19.86 1.87
CA PRO A 108 -5.60 20.86 1.00
C PRO A 108 -6.93 20.38 0.40
N MET A 109 -7.70 21.29 -0.21
CA MET A 109 -8.93 20.92 -0.92
C MET A 109 -8.63 19.98 -2.09
N LEU A 110 -9.04 18.74 -1.95
CA LEU A 110 -8.93 17.72 -3.00
C LEU A 110 -10.08 17.89 -4.00
N LYS A 111 -9.76 17.87 -5.27
CA LYS A 111 -10.72 18.03 -6.37
C LYS A 111 -11.02 16.68 -7.02
N ASN A 112 -12.21 16.58 -7.62
CA ASN A 112 -12.62 15.40 -8.41
C ASN A 112 -12.70 14.08 -7.63
N LEU A 113 -12.92 14.11 -6.32
CA LEU A 113 -13.26 12.92 -5.55
C LEU A 113 -14.56 12.33 -6.10
N THR A 114 -14.63 11.00 -6.18
CA THR A 114 -15.82 10.31 -6.73
C THR A 114 -16.58 9.64 -5.60
N SER A 115 -17.83 10.02 -5.40
CA SER A 115 -18.72 9.38 -4.41
C SER A 115 -19.12 7.96 -4.83
N LYS A 116 -19.65 7.16 -3.92
CA LYS A 116 -20.19 5.83 -4.23
C LYS A 116 -21.29 5.85 -5.31
N ALA A 117 -21.99 6.98 -5.47
CA ALA A 117 -22.99 7.20 -6.51
C ALA A 117 -22.40 7.73 -7.85
N GLY A 118 -21.08 7.72 -8.02
CA GLY A 118 -20.41 8.20 -9.23
C GLY A 118 -20.36 9.72 -9.41
N LYS A 119 -20.85 10.50 -8.42
CA LYS A 119 -20.82 11.97 -8.50
C LYS A 119 -19.48 12.50 -8.04
N LYS A 120 -18.94 13.46 -8.79
CA LYS A 120 -17.71 14.16 -8.42
C LYS A 120 -18.00 15.23 -7.37
N PHE A 121 -17.10 15.36 -6.40
CA PHE A 121 -17.18 16.37 -5.35
C PHE A 121 -15.78 16.84 -4.96
N ASN A 122 -15.70 17.95 -4.27
CA ASN A 122 -14.45 18.48 -3.71
C ASN A 122 -14.59 18.47 -2.19
N ALA A 123 -13.55 18.00 -1.51
CA ALA A 123 -13.48 18.00 -0.05
C ALA A 123 -12.02 17.93 0.38
N ARG A 124 -11.74 18.36 1.60
CA ARG A 124 -10.46 18.05 2.25
C ARG A 124 -10.62 16.83 3.14
N LEU A 125 -9.56 16.08 3.30
CA LEU A 125 -9.50 15.03 4.31
C LEU A 125 -9.02 15.63 5.61
N VAL A 126 -9.68 15.25 6.70
CA VAL A 126 -9.32 15.63 8.06
C VAL A 126 -9.13 14.37 8.90
N LEU A 127 -8.05 14.35 9.66
CA LEU A 127 -7.76 13.29 10.63
C LEU A 127 -8.55 13.56 11.91
N ARG A 128 -9.34 12.60 12.37
CA ARG A 128 -10.10 12.67 13.62
C ARG A 128 -9.24 12.28 14.83
N GLU A 129 -9.76 12.50 16.01
CA GLU A 129 -9.14 12.08 17.28
C GLU A 129 -9.00 10.56 17.40
N ASP A 130 -9.86 9.79 16.74
CA ASP A 130 -9.77 8.32 16.64
C ASP A 130 -8.79 7.83 15.55
N TYR A 131 -8.03 8.74 14.94
CA TYR A 131 -7.07 8.49 13.86
C TYR A 131 -7.68 7.98 12.56
N THR A 132 -9.00 8.08 12.41
CA THR A 132 -9.70 7.83 11.13
C THR A 132 -9.77 9.11 10.31
N THR A 133 -9.93 8.97 8.99
CA THR A 133 -10.08 10.09 8.08
C THR A 133 -11.55 10.40 7.80
N THR A 134 -11.92 11.67 7.78
CA THR A 134 -13.25 12.15 7.39
C THR A 134 -13.15 13.22 6.32
N PHE A 135 -14.26 13.50 5.64
CA PHE A 135 -14.35 14.58 4.66
C PHE A 135 -14.89 15.86 5.31
N ASP A 136 -14.19 16.97 5.04
CA ASP A 136 -14.67 18.31 5.30
C ASP A 136 -14.92 19.01 3.95
N PHE A 137 -16.15 19.44 3.74
CA PHE A 137 -16.60 20.06 2.48
C PHE A 137 -16.38 21.57 2.44
N GLY A 138 -15.84 22.17 3.51
CA GLY A 138 -15.74 23.63 3.65
C GLY A 138 -17.11 24.30 3.73
N GLU A 139 -17.14 25.60 3.91
CA GLU A 139 -18.40 26.35 4.07
C GLU A 139 -19.25 26.51 2.79
N SER A 140 -18.79 26.01 1.63
CA SER A 140 -19.40 26.37 0.33
C SER A 140 -20.55 25.50 -0.14
N GLU A 141 -20.99 24.45 0.59
CA GLU A 141 -22.16 23.68 0.21
C GLU A 141 -23.09 23.29 1.35
N LYS A 142 -23.54 24.26 2.14
CA LYS A 142 -24.82 24.12 2.84
C LYS A 142 -25.92 24.27 1.80
N ARG A 143 -26.28 23.15 1.12
CA ARG A 143 -27.51 23.09 0.34
C ARG A 143 -28.67 23.48 1.24
N LYS A 144 -29.33 24.61 0.92
CA LYS A 144 -30.61 25.01 1.51
C LYS A 144 -31.58 23.82 1.38
N PRO A 145 -32.30 23.42 2.46
CA PRO A 145 -33.35 22.43 2.35
C PRO A 145 -34.41 22.94 1.38
N GLY A 146 -34.66 22.19 0.31
CA GLY A 146 -35.70 22.51 -0.67
C GLY A 146 -37.04 22.65 0.04
N LYS A 147 -37.64 23.84 -0.08
CA LYS A 147 -39.03 24.08 0.26
C LYS A 147 -39.91 23.06 -0.51
N ARG A 148 -40.51 22.12 0.17
CA ARG A 148 -41.69 21.40 -0.33
C ARG A 148 -42.79 22.43 -0.52
N GLN A 149 -43.08 22.78 -1.75
CA GLN A 149 -44.36 23.45 -2.07
C GLN A 149 -45.44 22.36 -2.02
N HIS A 150 -46.31 22.46 -1.05
CA HIS A 150 -47.62 21.83 -1.09
C HIS A 150 -48.50 22.61 -2.08
N LEU A 151 -48.93 21.92 -3.11
CA LEU A 151 -50.16 22.23 -3.82
C LEU A 151 -51.25 21.37 -3.24
#